data_f77f3a7371da19a016489692e1e383f3
#
_entry.id   f77f3a7371da19a016489692e1e383f3
#
_cell.length_a   1.000
_cell.length_b   1.000
_cell.length_c   1.000
_cell.angle_alpha   90.00
_cell.angle_beta   90.00
_cell.angle_gamma   90.00
#
_symmetry.space_group_name_H-M   'P 1'
#
loop_
_entity.id
_entity.type
_entity.pdbx_description
1 polymer ?
#
loop_
_entity_poly.entity_id
_entity_poly.type
_entity_poly.pdbx_seq_one_letter_code
_entity_poly.pdbx_strand_id
1 'polypeptide(L)'
;MLSKIKNVIGVACGGYGSERNISLKSGVLVLETLKKSGWNVFLLVIDFEDWFIKISETEKLPFSKNNFSFYFSGIQYSFDVIFNALHGPPGEDGQLAAKLDFQKIPHTSCDHYSAALTYNKRNCLSEVEKYNIPTARSIHLNQGDLFNEEKIVEKLGLPCFVKANRAGSSFGVYRITDISDLSLGIKNAFKEDSQILIESELNGREVSVGVYRNKNCVICLPITEIISENDFFDYEAKYQGKAKEVTPAKISDDMLSSLVGFPEPPEQKSCHVVVCSDPRVAIFENYI
;
A
#
# COMPACT_ATOMS: atom_id res chain seq x y z
N MET A 1 6.51 41.46 4.42
CA MET A 1 6.23 40.10 3.91
C MET A 1 7.51 39.28 4.07
N LEU A 2 7.53 38.31 4.97
CA LEU A 2 8.64 37.36 5.07
C LEU A 2 8.68 36.57 3.76
N SER A 3 9.83 36.55 3.08
CA SER A 3 10.00 35.77 1.86
C SER A 3 9.82 34.29 2.21
N LYS A 4 8.79 33.64 1.64
CA LYS A 4 8.58 32.20 1.79
C LYS A 4 9.81 31.49 1.21
N ILE A 5 10.46 30.65 2.03
CA ILE A 5 11.52 29.77 1.53
C ILE A 5 10.85 28.80 0.56
N LYS A 6 11.32 28.77 -0.69
CA LYS A 6 10.77 27.92 -1.77
C LYS A 6 11.50 26.57 -1.82
N ASN A 7 10.85 25.60 -2.44
CA ASN A 7 11.37 24.25 -2.69
C ASN A 7 11.61 23.45 -1.39
N VAL A 8 10.67 23.53 -0.46
CA VAL A 8 10.70 22.75 0.78
C VAL A 8 9.88 21.47 0.59
N ILE A 9 10.54 20.34 0.68
CA ILE A 9 9.92 19.03 0.55
C ILE A 9 9.69 18.45 1.96
N GLY A 10 8.46 18.01 2.23
CA GLY A 10 8.17 17.21 3.40
C GLY A 10 8.15 15.73 3.03
N VAL A 11 8.86 14.89 3.78
CA VAL A 11 8.74 13.44 3.66
C VAL A 11 7.87 12.96 4.81
N ALA A 12 6.64 12.57 4.53
CA ALA A 12 5.70 12.06 5.52
C ALA A 12 5.95 10.57 5.76
N CYS A 13 6.15 10.18 7.02
CA CYS A 13 6.39 8.80 7.42
C CYS A 13 5.83 8.51 8.82
N GLY A 14 5.88 7.27 9.28
CA GLY A 14 5.32 6.82 10.54
C GLY A 14 3.98 6.13 10.33
N GLY A 15 2.89 6.71 10.80
CA GLY A 15 1.55 6.14 10.67
C GLY A 15 1.05 5.48 11.95
N TYR A 16 -0.17 4.93 11.88
CA TYR A 16 -0.93 4.44 13.05
C TYR A 16 -0.97 2.91 13.15
N GLY A 17 -0.60 2.21 12.08
CA GLY A 17 -0.73 0.77 11.97
C GLY A 17 0.55 0.00 12.27
N SER A 18 0.47 -1.30 12.09
CA SER A 18 1.56 -2.26 12.30
C SER A 18 2.76 -2.02 11.38
N GLU A 19 2.56 -1.29 10.28
CA GLU A 19 3.59 -0.95 9.28
C GLU A 19 4.44 0.28 9.65
N ARG A 20 4.17 0.92 10.79
CA ARG A 20 4.84 2.16 11.22
C ARG A 20 6.38 2.10 11.11
N ASN A 21 6.98 1.01 11.54
CA ASN A 21 8.43 0.86 11.53
C ASN A 21 9.00 0.76 10.11
N ILE A 22 8.25 0.17 9.18
CA ILE A 22 8.62 0.10 7.76
C ILE A 22 8.58 1.50 7.18
N SER A 23 7.49 2.23 7.42
CA SER A 23 7.31 3.60 6.98
C SER A 23 8.42 4.54 7.49
N LEU A 24 8.82 4.42 8.75
CA LEU A 24 9.93 5.23 9.28
C LEU A 24 11.25 4.95 8.56
N LYS A 25 11.55 3.70 8.22
CA LYS A 25 12.75 3.34 7.45
C LYS A 25 12.70 3.89 6.03
N SER A 26 11.56 3.74 5.36
CA SER A 26 11.32 4.30 4.02
C SER A 26 11.47 5.81 4.01
N GLY A 27 10.88 6.50 5.00
CA GLY A 27 10.99 7.95 5.12
C GLY A 27 12.43 8.45 5.30
N VAL A 28 13.23 7.76 6.11
CA VAL A 28 14.66 8.09 6.29
C VAL A 28 15.43 7.91 4.99
N LEU A 29 15.21 6.81 4.26
CA LEU A 29 15.87 6.55 2.98
C LEU A 29 15.55 7.65 1.96
N VAL A 30 14.28 8.03 1.83
CA VAL A 30 13.83 9.11 0.93
C VAL A 30 14.44 10.45 1.35
N LEU A 31 14.40 10.77 2.64
CA LEU A 31 15.02 12.01 3.18
C LEU A 31 16.50 12.13 2.79
N GLU A 32 17.28 11.06 3.02
CA GLU A 32 18.70 11.04 2.73
C GLU A 32 18.98 11.15 1.23
N THR A 33 18.19 10.46 0.41
CA THR A 33 18.33 10.49 -1.05
C THR A 33 18.07 11.89 -1.61
N LEU A 34 16.98 12.52 -1.16
CA LEU A 34 16.64 13.87 -1.58
C LEU A 34 17.66 14.92 -1.07
N LYS A 35 18.14 14.78 0.15
CA LYS A 35 19.21 15.64 0.68
C LYS A 35 20.51 15.53 -0.12
N LYS A 36 20.93 14.31 -0.48
CA LYS A 36 22.10 14.08 -1.35
C LYS A 36 21.95 14.73 -2.72
N SER A 37 20.72 14.84 -3.20
CA SER A 37 20.39 15.53 -4.46
C SER A 37 20.25 17.05 -4.32
N GLY A 38 20.56 17.62 -3.15
CA GLY A 38 20.58 19.07 -2.91
C GLY A 38 19.21 19.70 -2.60
N TRP A 39 18.18 18.89 -2.33
CA TRP A 39 16.86 19.42 -1.98
C TRP A 39 16.78 19.87 -0.51
N ASN A 40 15.96 20.89 -0.24
CA ASN A 40 15.63 21.30 1.13
C ASN A 40 14.50 20.41 1.66
N VAL A 41 14.83 19.43 2.49
CA VAL A 41 13.93 18.32 2.86
C VAL A 41 13.85 18.17 4.37
N PHE A 42 12.64 17.98 4.87
CA PHE A 42 12.37 17.68 6.28
C PHE A 42 11.53 16.42 6.44
N LEU A 43 11.79 15.66 7.50
CA LEU A 43 11.04 14.45 7.85
C LEU A 43 9.85 14.83 8.71
N LEU A 44 8.64 14.69 8.17
CA LEU A 44 7.37 14.84 8.89
C LEU A 44 6.95 13.47 9.43
N VAL A 45 7.13 13.27 10.72
CA VAL A 45 6.65 12.04 11.37
C VAL A 45 5.20 12.23 11.78
N ILE A 46 4.36 11.33 11.31
CA ILE A 46 2.93 11.27 11.61
C ILE A 46 2.72 10.19 12.65
N ASP A 47 2.19 10.57 13.80
CA ASP A 47 1.84 9.67 14.88
C ASP A 47 0.37 9.90 15.28
N PHE A 48 -0.23 8.94 15.98
CA PHE A 48 -1.64 9.03 16.37
C PHE A 48 -1.92 10.28 17.20
N GLU A 49 -1.05 10.56 18.17
CA GLU A 49 -1.20 11.71 19.07
C GLU A 49 -0.66 12.99 18.44
N ASP A 50 0.55 12.92 17.86
CA ASP A 50 1.30 14.10 17.43
C ASP A 50 1.90 13.96 16.02
N TRP A 51 1.96 15.09 15.32
CA TRP A 51 2.74 15.24 14.09
C TRP A 51 3.90 16.18 14.39
N PHE A 52 5.10 15.79 14.04
CA PHE A 52 6.30 16.57 14.34
C PHE A 52 7.36 16.45 13.22
N ILE A 53 8.24 17.46 13.17
CA ILE A 53 9.42 17.39 12.31
C ILE A 53 10.56 16.75 13.09
N LYS A 54 11.08 15.64 12.59
CA LYS A 54 12.26 14.98 13.17
C LYS A 54 13.53 15.59 12.58
N ILE A 55 14.32 16.28 13.42
CA ILE A 55 15.60 16.85 13.05
C ILE A 55 16.74 15.87 13.28
N SER A 56 16.73 15.21 14.45
CA SER A 56 17.70 14.17 14.85
C SER A 56 17.03 13.09 15.67
N GLU A 57 17.78 12.17 16.23
CA GLU A 57 17.22 11.15 17.14
C GLU A 57 16.66 11.74 18.43
N THR A 58 17.16 12.90 18.85
CA THR A 58 16.78 13.55 20.11
C THR A 58 16.00 14.86 19.91
N GLU A 59 16.02 15.43 18.70
CA GLU A 59 15.41 16.72 18.43
C GLU A 59 14.16 16.60 17.53
N LYS A 60 13.05 17.10 18.07
CA LYS A 60 11.75 17.18 17.38
C LYS A 60 11.25 18.59 17.43
N LEU A 61 10.66 19.09 16.34
CA LEU A 61 10.01 20.40 16.29
C LEU A 61 8.50 20.22 16.21
N PRO A 62 7.73 21.04 16.90
CA PRO A 62 6.27 21.06 16.78
C PRO A 62 5.84 21.36 15.35
N PHE A 63 4.82 20.63 14.88
CA PHE A 63 4.23 20.81 13.56
C PHE A 63 2.78 21.24 13.67
N SER A 64 2.42 22.29 12.94
CA SER A 64 1.03 22.74 12.87
C SER A 64 0.24 21.99 11.81
N LYS A 65 -0.64 21.07 12.25
CA LYS A 65 -1.54 20.31 11.37
C LYS A 65 -2.54 21.19 10.58
N ASN A 66 -2.82 22.41 11.07
CA ASN A 66 -3.83 23.27 10.48
C ASN A 66 -3.33 24.02 9.23
N ASN A 67 -2.10 24.49 9.27
CA ASN A 67 -1.50 25.25 8.17
C ASN A 67 -0.26 24.59 7.56
N PHE A 68 0.03 23.34 7.92
CA PHE A 68 1.16 22.54 7.45
C PHE A 68 2.49 23.30 7.53
N SER A 69 2.76 23.86 8.71
CA SER A 69 3.98 24.65 8.92
C SER A 69 4.66 24.32 10.25
N PHE A 70 5.91 24.69 10.35
CA PHE A 70 6.74 24.56 11.54
C PHE A 70 7.78 25.69 11.61
N TYR A 71 8.39 25.88 12.78
CA TYR A 71 9.48 26.83 12.95
C TYR A 71 10.80 26.08 13.10
N PHE A 72 11.81 26.51 12.36
CA PHE A 72 13.18 26.01 12.47
C PHE A 72 14.17 27.19 12.42
N SER A 73 15.05 27.30 13.41
CA SER A 73 16.01 28.41 13.54
C SER A 73 15.36 29.79 13.44
N GLY A 74 14.18 29.97 14.05
CA GLY A 74 13.43 31.22 14.06
C GLY A 74 12.70 31.58 12.76
N ILE A 75 12.77 30.71 11.74
CA ILE A 75 12.12 30.90 10.45
C ILE A 75 10.92 29.97 10.34
N GLN A 76 9.80 30.45 9.83
CA GLN A 76 8.65 29.64 9.51
C GLN A 76 8.80 28.95 8.17
N TYR A 77 8.65 27.63 8.15
CA TYR A 77 8.62 26.78 6.98
C TYR A 77 7.21 26.27 6.70
N SER A 78 6.89 26.09 5.43
CA SER A 78 5.74 25.33 4.96
C SER A 78 6.18 24.49 3.78
N PHE A 79 5.55 23.33 3.60
CA PHE A 79 5.89 22.44 2.50
C PHE A 79 5.32 22.91 1.16
N ASP A 80 6.12 22.84 0.10
CA ASP A 80 5.67 23.05 -1.28
C ASP A 80 5.19 21.76 -1.92
N VAL A 81 5.66 20.61 -1.41
CA VAL A 81 5.23 19.26 -1.80
C VAL A 81 5.46 18.28 -0.64
N ILE A 82 4.61 17.28 -0.53
CA ILE A 82 4.78 16.16 0.39
C ILE A 82 5.08 14.88 -0.40
N PHE A 83 6.23 14.28 -0.09
CA PHE A 83 6.49 12.89 -0.47
C PHE A 83 5.85 11.98 0.58
N ASN A 84 4.88 11.17 0.17
CA ASN A 84 4.22 10.22 1.06
C ASN A 84 5.03 8.91 1.10
N ALA A 85 5.71 8.66 2.22
CA ALA A 85 6.41 7.43 2.54
C ALA A 85 5.71 6.66 3.67
N LEU A 86 4.43 6.95 3.91
CA LEU A 86 3.62 6.19 4.86
C LEU A 86 3.27 4.82 4.29
N HIS A 87 3.29 3.84 5.16
CA HIS A 87 2.69 2.53 4.95
C HIS A 87 1.48 2.41 5.89
N GLY A 88 0.36 1.97 5.37
CA GLY A 88 -0.91 1.93 6.09
C GLY A 88 -1.49 3.33 6.40
N PRO A 89 -2.45 3.40 7.35
CA PRO A 89 -3.08 4.66 7.74
C PRO A 89 -2.10 5.65 8.41
N PRO A 90 -2.22 6.94 8.12
CA PRO A 90 -3.21 7.63 7.29
C PRO A 90 -2.74 7.87 5.84
N GLY A 91 -1.72 7.17 5.37
CA GLY A 91 -1.09 7.40 4.07
C GLY A 91 -1.81 6.68 2.93
N GLU A 92 -2.09 5.39 3.09
CA GLU A 92 -2.65 4.53 2.04
C GLU A 92 -4.19 4.50 2.08
N ASP A 93 -4.82 4.84 3.20
CA ASP A 93 -6.28 4.88 3.33
C ASP A 93 -6.92 6.19 2.86
N GLY A 94 -6.12 7.10 2.27
CA GLY A 94 -6.57 8.35 1.67
C GLY A 94 -6.73 9.52 2.65
N GLN A 95 -6.62 9.33 3.96
CA GLN A 95 -6.82 10.40 4.94
C GLN A 95 -5.81 11.55 4.79
N LEU A 96 -4.52 11.22 4.62
CA LEU A 96 -3.49 12.24 4.39
C LEU A 96 -3.69 12.93 3.05
N ALA A 97 -3.96 12.18 1.98
CA ALA A 97 -4.22 12.72 0.65
C ALA A 97 -5.37 13.74 0.68
N ALA A 98 -6.52 13.37 1.28
CA ALA A 98 -7.66 14.28 1.42
C ALA A 98 -7.29 15.58 2.17
N LYS A 99 -6.48 15.49 3.22
CA LYS A 99 -6.04 16.66 3.98
C LYS A 99 -5.09 17.55 3.17
N LEU A 100 -4.19 16.98 2.39
CA LEU A 100 -3.26 17.70 1.52
C LEU A 100 -4.00 18.36 0.36
N ASP A 101 -4.93 17.65 -0.28
CA ASP A 101 -5.79 18.17 -1.33
C ASP A 101 -6.60 19.39 -0.87
N PHE A 102 -7.24 19.29 0.32
CA PHE A 102 -7.98 20.40 0.91
C PHE A 102 -7.10 21.64 1.13
N GLN A 103 -5.83 21.44 1.48
CA GLN A 103 -4.85 22.51 1.66
C GLN A 103 -4.12 22.92 0.39
N LYS A 104 -4.41 22.27 -0.74
CA LYS A 104 -3.75 22.50 -2.04
C LYS A 104 -2.24 22.29 -1.98
N ILE A 105 -1.79 21.32 -1.20
CA ILE A 105 -0.39 20.91 -1.12
C ILE A 105 -0.19 19.72 -2.06
N PRO A 106 0.63 19.86 -3.11
CA PRO A 106 0.99 18.74 -3.99
C PRO A 106 1.60 17.58 -3.20
N HIS A 107 1.29 16.35 -3.61
CA HIS A 107 1.82 15.16 -2.96
C HIS A 107 2.01 14.00 -3.96
N THR A 108 2.78 12.99 -3.59
CA THR A 108 3.10 11.85 -4.44
C THR A 108 2.07 10.72 -4.38
N SER A 109 1.09 10.79 -3.49
CA SER A 109 0.00 9.80 -3.44
C SER A 109 -0.95 9.94 -4.63
N CYS A 110 -1.74 8.89 -4.91
CA CYS A 110 -2.96 9.02 -5.70
C CYS A 110 -3.97 9.90 -4.95
N ASP A 111 -5.09 10.22 -5.60
CA ASP A 111 -6.17 10.95 -4.94
C ASP A 111 -6.76 10.13 -3.78
N HIS A 112 -7.38 10.82 -2.84
CA HIS A 112 -7.91 10.23 -1.61
C HIS A 112 -8.95 9.12 -1.84
N TYR A 113 -9.76 9.23 -2.90
CA TYR A 113 -10.78 8.21 -3.22
C TYR A 113 -10.12 6.93 -3.71
N SER A 114 -9.18 7.04 -4.65
CA SER A 114 -8.43 5.90 -5.17
C SER A 114 -7.64 5.21 -4.06
N ALA A 115 -7.00 5.99 -3.18
CA ALA A 115 -6.28 5.45 -2.03
C ALA A 115 -7.21 4.65 -1.10
N ALA A 116 -8.33 5.23 -0.68
CA ALA A 116 -9.29 4.56 0.19
C ALA A 116 -9.90 3.30 -0.44
N LEU A 117 -10.18 3.35 -1.75
CA LEU A 117 -10.72 2.22 -2.50
C LEU A 117 -9.74 1.06 -2.57
N THR A 118 -8.49 1.34 -2.95
CA THR A 118 -7.48 0.29 -3.18
C THR A 118 -6.94 -0.28 -1.86
N TYR A 119 -6.88 0.51 -0.80
CA TYR A 119 -6.48 0.03 0.51
C TYR A 119 -7.49 -0.94 1.14
N ASN A 120 -8.77 -0.83 0.76
CA ASN A 120 -9.83 -1.73 1.19
C ASN A 120 -9.99 -2.88 0.20
N LYS A 121 -9.41 -4.05 0.53
CA LYS A 121 -9.39 -5.24 -0.34
C LYS A 121 -10.77 -5.63 -0.86
N ARG A 122 -11.79 -5.65 0.00
CA ARG A 122 -13.16 -5.99 -0.40
C ARG A 122 -13.72 -5.04 -1.44
N ASN A 123 -13.52 -3.73 -1.23
CA ASN A 123 -13.99 -2.70 -2.16
C ASN A 123 -13.20 -2.76 -3.46
N CYS A 124 -11.89 -2.96 -3.40
CA CYS A 124 -11.02 -3.12 -4.56
C CYS A 124 -11.48 -4.33 -5.40
N LEU A 125 -11.68 -5.50 -4.78
CA LEU A 125 -12.17 -6.69 -5.48
C LEU A 125 -13.52 -6.44 -6.15
N SER A 126 -14.47 -5.81 -5.45
CA SER A 126 -15.78 -5.48 -6.02
C SER A 126 -15.69 -4.48 -7.18
N GLU A 127 -14.71 -3.59 -7.16
CA GLU A 127 -14.51 -2.63 -8.25
C GLU A 127 -13.89 -3.30 -9.48
N VAL A 128 -12.83 -4.09 -9.31
CA VAL A 128 -12.14 -4.75 -10.44
C VAL A 128 -13.01 -5.81 -11.11
N GLU A 129 -13.94 -6.43 -10.37
CA GLU A 129 -14.91 -7.39 -10.91
C GLU A 129 -15.78 -6.78 -12.02
N LYS A 130 -16.12 -5.49 -11.93
CA LYS A 130 -16.89 -4.75 -12.98
C LYS A 130 -16.17 -4.71 -14.33
N TYR A 131 -14.87 -4.83 -14.30
CA TYR A 131 -14.00 -4.85 -15.49
C TYR A 131 -13.67 -6.26 -15.95
N ASN A 132 -14.34 -7.30 -15.40
CA ASN A 132 -14.07 -8.71 -15.66
C ASN A 132 -12.61 -9.13 -15.38
N ILE A 133 -11.98 -8.48 -14.41
CA ILE A 133 -10.65 -8.87 -13.94
C ILE A 133 -10.81 -10.08 -13.02
N PRO A 134 -10.23 -11.24 -13.32
CA PRO A 134 -10.34 -12.42 -12.48
C PRO A 134 -9.70 -12.20 -11.13
N THR A 135 -10.41 -12.60 -10.07
CA THR A 135 -9.93 -12.55 -8.70
C THR A 135 -10.10 -13.92 -8.02
N ALA A 136 -9.43 -14.12 -6.91
CA ALA A 136 -9.66 -15.30 -6.08
C ALA A 136 -11.12 -15.30 -5.57
N ARG A 137 -11.71 -16.50 -5.45
CA ARG A 137 -13.00 -16.64 -4.77
C ARG A 137 -12.84 -16.22 -3.33
N SER A 138 -13.75 -15.41 -2.82
CA SER A 138 -13.64 -14.89 -1.46
C SER A 138 -14.91 -15.05 -0.63
N ILE A 139 -14.74 -15.05 0.68
CA ILE A 139 -15.76 -14.95 1.72
C ILE A 139 -15.36 -13.81 2.64
N HIS A 140 -16.30 -12.92 2.94
CA HIS A 140 -16.09 -11.76 3.80
C HIS A 140 -16.71 -12.00 5.17
N LEU A 141 -15.98 -11.68 6.25
CA LEU A 141 -16.47 -11.77 7.62
C LEU A 141 -16.20 -10.44 8.35
N ASN A 142 -17.16 -10.00 9.11
CA ASN A 142 -16.99 -8.89 10.06
C ASN A 142 -16.78 -9.48 11.46
N GLN A 143 -16.16 -8.71 12.32
CA GLN A 143 -15.99 -9.12 13.70
C GLN A 143 -17.35 -9.36 14.37
N GLY A 144 -17.53 -10.57 14.92
CA GLY A 144 -18.79 -11.02 15.53
C GLY A 144 -19.70 -11.81 14.59
N ASP A 145 -19.41 -11.91 13.30
CA ASP A 145 -20.16 -12.78 12.39
C ASP A 145 -20.00 -14.25 12.78
N LEU A 146 -21.09 -14.99 12.69
CA LEU A 146 -21.05 -16.47 12.81
C LEU A 146 -20.58 -17.06 11.48
N PHE A 147 -19.72 -18.05 11.56
CA PHE A 147 -19.23 -18.76 10.38
C PHE A 147 -19.22 -20.29 10.62
N ASN A 148 -19.17 -21.04 9.54
CA ASN A 148 -19.02 -22.48 9.56
C ASN A 148 -17.79 -22.84 8.71
N GLU A 149 -16.82 -23.49 9.33
CA GLU A 149 -15.51 -23.81 8.74
C GLU A 149 -15.64 -24.74 7.54
N GLU A 150 -16.50 -25.78 7.66
CA GLU A 150 -16.70 -26.75 6.60
C GLU A 150 -17.28 -26.08 5.34
N LYS A 151 -18.25 -25.15 5.50
CA LYS A 151 -18.81 -24.38 4.37
C LYS A 151 -17.80 -23.45 3.73
N ILE A 152 -16.90 -22.86 4.54
CA ILE A 152 -15.81 -22.02 4.01
C ILE A 152 -14.89 -22.88 3.15
N VAL A 153 -14.44 -24.02 3.68
CA VAL A 153 -13.54 -24.93 2.95
C VAL A 153 -14.24 -25.55 1.73
N GLU A 154 -15.51 -25.90 1.82
CA GLU A 154 -16.29 -26.38 0.68
C GLU A 154 -16.31 -25.35 -0.48
N LYS A 155 -16.46 -24.05 -0.14
CA LYS A 155 -16.53 -23.00 -1.14
C LYS A 155 -15.17 -22.60 -1.72
N LEU A 156 -14.15 -22.51 -0.88
CA LEU A 156 -12.85 -21.95 -1.26
C LEU A 156 -11.79 -23.01 -1.58
N GLY A 157 -11.87 -24.17 -0.96
CA GLY A 157 -10.83 -25.19 -0.94
C GLY A 157 -9.73 -24.90 0.08
N LEU A 158 -8.78 -25.81 0.18
CA LEU A 158 -7.52 -25.66 0.90
C LEU A 158 -6.36 -25.90 -0.08
N PRO A 159 -5.27 -25.18 0.05
CA PRO A 159 -5.05 -24.06 0.97
C PRO A 159 -5.94 -22.85 0.67
N CYS A 160 -6.22 -22.05 1.71
CA CYS A 160 -6.85 -20.75 1.56
C CYS A 160 -6.11 -19.70 2.41
N PHE A 161 -6.37 -18.44 2.14
CA PHE A 161 -5.74 -17.32 2.84
C PHE A 161 -6.76 -16.53 3.63
N VAL A 162 -6.54 -16.36 4.92
CA VAL A 162 -7.29 -15.41 5.76
C VAL A 162 -6.51 -14.11 5.80
N LYS A 163 -7.16 -12.99 5.48
CA LYS A 163 -6.49 -11.68 5.36
C LYS A 163 -7.29 -10.58 6.05
N ALA A 164 -6.60 -9.70 6.77
CA ALA A 164 -7.18 -8.43 7.20
C ALA A 164 -7.56 -7.58 5.98
N ASN A 165 -8.70 -6.90 6.04
CA ASN A 165 -9.23 -6.15 4.89
C ASN A 165 -8.40 -4.89 4.59
N ARG A 166 -7.99 -4.15 5.63
CA ARG A 166 -7.26 -2.88 5.55
C ARG A 166 -5.92 -3.01 6.28
N ALA A 167 -5.02 -3.75 5.69
CA ALA A 167 -3.64 -3.92 6.14
C ALA A 167 -2.76 -4.24 4.94
N GLY A 168 -1.46 -3.93 5.04
CA GLY A 168 -0.44 -4.24 4.06
C GLY A 168 0.71 -5.06 4.64
N SER A 169 1.81 -5.18 3.89
CA SER A 169 3.06 -5.84 4.31
C SER A 169 2.86 -7.24 4.91
N SER A 170 1.82 -7.95 4.48
CA SER A 170 1.39 -9.28 5.00
C SER A 170 1.02 -9.32 6.49
N PHE A 171 0.80 -8.17 7.15
CA PHE A 171 0.19 -8.16 8.47
C PHE A 171 -1.26 -8.67 8.40
N GLY A 172 -1.62 -9.54 9.35
CA GLY A 172 -2.95 -10.16 9.39
C GLY A 172 -3.24 -11.11 8.24
N VAL A 173 -2.21 -11.70 7.59
CA VAL A 173 -2.34 -12.70 6.52
C VAL A 173 -1.90 -14.06 7.03
N TYR A 174 -2.76 -15.08 6.86
CA TYR A 174 -2.53 -16.46 7.31
C TYR A 174 -2.89 -17.43 6.19
N ARG A 175 -1.95 -18.27 5.78
CA ARG A 175 -2.18 -19.39 4.87
C ARG A 175 -2.68 -20.58 5.68
N ILE A 176 -3.84 -21.09 5.34
CA ILE A 176 -4.52 -22.18 6.03
C ILE A 176 -4.43 -23.43 5.14
N THR A 177 -3.74 -24.43 5.60
CA THR A 177 -3.57 -25.73 4.92
C THR A 177 -4.41 -26.83 5.53
N ASP A 178 -4.83 -26.66 6.78
CA ASP A 178 -5.70 -27.59 7.51
C ASP A 178 -6.89 -26.81 8.09
N ILE A 179 -8.09 -27.40 8.02
CA ILE A 179 -9.32 -26.79 8.53
C ILE A 179 -9.23 -26.48 10.03
N SER A 180 -8.51 -27.28 10.80
CA SER A 180 -8.31 -27.06 12.25
C SER A 180 -7.63 -25.72 12.59
N ASP A 181 -6.89 -25.13 11.64
CA ASP A 181 -6.19 -23.85 11.82
C ASP A 181 -7.07 -22.65 11.43
N LEU A 182 -8.19 -22.86 10.75
CA LEU A 182 -9.00 -21.79 10.16
C LEU A 182 -9.53 -20.82 11.22
N SER A 183 -10.13 -21.33 12.30
CA SER A 183 -10.62 -20.49 13.41
C SER A 183 -9.53 -19.64 14.04
N LEU A 184 -8.34 -20.20 14.22
CA LEU A 184 -7.20 -19.47 14.77
C LEU A 184 -6.73 -18.37 13.81
N GLY A 185 -6.63 -18.66 12.51
CA GLY A 185 -6.30 -17.69 11.46
C GLY A 185 -7.30 -16.54 11.44
N ILE A 186 -8.60 -16.83 11.45
CA ILE A 186 -9.69 -15.83 11.52
C ILE A 186 -9.54 -14.95 12.76
N LYS A 187 -9.38 -15.56 13.94
CA LYS A 187 -9.19 -14.82 15.20
C LYS A 187 -7.97 -13.91 15.17
N ASN A 188 -6.87 -14.35 14.56
CA ASN A 188 -5.65 -13.58 14.47
C ASN A 188 -5.78 -12.44 13.46
N ALA A 189 -6.42 -12.64 12.31
CA ALA A 189 -6.65 -11.59 11.33
C ALA A 189 -7.55 -10.46 11.89
N PHE A 190 -8.54 -10.81 12.73
CA PHE A 190 -9.36 -9.81 13.44
C PHE A 190 -8.62 -8.97 14.49
N LYS A 191 -7.37 -9.30 14.83
CA LYS A 191 -6.55 -8.39 15.64
C LYS A 191 -6.05 -7.18 14.85
N GLU A 192 -5.93 -7.33 13.54
CA GLU A 192 -5.44 -6.29 12.65
C GLU A 192 -6.57 -5.41 12.10
N ASP A 193 -7.72 -5.99 11.74
CA ASP A 193 -8.88 -5.24 11.24
C ASP A 193 -10.18 -5.91 11.69
N SER A 194 -11.22 -5.12 11.96
CA SER A 194 -12.59 -5.59 12.24
C SER A 194 -13.29 -6.23 11.04
N GLN A 195 -12.68 -6.19 9.87
CA GLN A 195 -13.13 -6.81 8.63
C GLN A 195 -12.01 -7.70 8.07
N ILE A 196 -12.36 -8.92 7.69
CA ILE A 196 -11.41 -9.85 7.06
C ILE A 196 -12.03 -10.45 5.81
N LEU A 197 -11.18 -10.97 4.94
CA LEU A 197 -11.60 -11.80 3.82
C LEU A 197 -10.83 -13.12 3.86
N ILE A 198 -11.49 -14.18 3.38
CA ILE A 198 -10.89 -15.49 3.21
C ILE A 198 -10.92 -15.80 1.73
N GLU A 199 -9.77 -16.07 1.13
CA GLU A 199 -9.60 -16.23 -0.31
C GLU A 199 -9.07 -17.61 -0.66
N SER A 200 -9.54 -18.18 -1.78
CA SER A 200 -8.93 -19.38 -2.34
C SER A 200 -7.48 -19.09 -2.76
N GLU A 201 -6.59 -20.07 -2.59
CA GLU A 201 -5.24 -19.96 -3.12
C GLU A 201 -5.25 -19.85 -4.65
N LEU A 202 -4.42 -18.96 -5.17
CA LEU A 202 -4.13 -18.86 -6.59
C LEU A 202 -2.77 -19.50 -6.87
N ASN A 203 -2.76 -20.53 -7.71
CA ASN A 203 -1.53 -21.21 -8.13
C ASN A 203 -0.99 -20.55 -9.39
N GLY A 204 0.23 -20.01 -9.33
CA GLY A 204 0.84 -19.36 -10.48
C GLY A 204 2.14 -18.64 -10.15
N ARG A 205 2.64 -17.89 -11.12
CA ARG A 205 3.79 -17.02 -10.92
C ARG A 205 3.34 -15.71 -10.28
N GLU A 206 4.10 -15.25 -9.30
CA GLU A 206 3.85 -13.98 -8.65
C GLU A 206 4.62 -12.86 -9.35
N VAL A 207 3.92 -11.81 -9.76
CA VAL A 207 4.54 -10.65 -10.40
C VAL A 207 4.01 -9.35 -9.81
N SER A 208 4.86 -8.33 -9.83
CA SER A 208 4.52 -6.96 -9.46
C SER A 208 4.70 -6.04 -10.66
N VAL A 209 3.73 -5.15 -10.88
CA VAL A 209 3.75 -4.17 -11.97
C VAL A 209 3.57 -2.77 -11.39
N GLY A 210 4.62 -1.97 -11.42
CA GLY A 210 4.54 -0.56 -11.06
C GLY A 210 3.85 0.24 -12.16
N VAL A 211 2.92 1.12 -11.78
CA VAL A 211 2.21 1.98 -12.73
C VAL A 211 2.20 3.41 -12.22
N TYR A 212 2.47 4.37 -13.09
CA TYR A 212 2.33 5.78 -12.75
C TYR A 212 1.71 6.57 -13.90
N ARG A 213 1.09 7.68 -13.56
CA ARG A 213 0.50 8.59 -14.54
C ARG A 213 1.42 9.79 -14.76
N ASN A 214 1.73 10.07 -16.02
CA ASN A 214 2.38 11.31 -16.44
C ASN A 214 1.45 12.07 -17.39
N LYS A 215 0.91 13.20 -16.92
CA LYS A 215 -0.12 13.97 -17.64
C LYS A 215 -1.30 13.10 -18.05
N ASN A 216 -1.42 12.79 -19.33
CA ASN A 216 -2.53 12.02 -19.91
C ASN A 216 -2.14 10.56 -20.24
N CYS A 217 -0.91 10.14 -19.95
CA CYS A 217 -0.44 8.79 -20.24
C CYS A 217 -0.26 7.98 -18.98
N VAL A 218 -0.77 6.76 -18.98
CA VAL A 218 -0.45 5.74 -17.97
C VAL A 218 0.80 5.01 -18.44
N ILE A 219 1.79 4.91 -17.58
CA ILE A 219 3.08 4.28 -17.87
C ILE A 219 3.25 3.08 -16.96
N CYS A 220 3.35 1.88 -17.55
CA CYS A 220 3.70 0.67 -16.84
C CYS A 220 5.22 0.54 -16.77
N LEU A 221 5.74 0.29 -15.59
CA LEU A 221 7.14 -0.04 -15.37
C LEU A 221 7.43 -1.51 -15.77
N PRO A 222 8.69 -1.88 -15.95
CA PRO A 222 9.04 -3.28 -16.18
C PRO A 222 8.49 -4.18 -15.08
N ILE A 223 7.90 -5.29 -15.50
CA ILE A 223 7.31 -6.27 -14.59
C ILE A 223 8.41 -6.94 -13.78
N THR A 224 8.20 -7.08 -12.49
CA THR A 224 9.09 -7.81 -11.58
C THR A 224 8.46 -9.14 -11.21
N GLU A 225 9.16 -10.24 -11.41
CA GLU A 225 8.77 -11.55 -10.89
C GLU A 225 9.30 -11.72 -9.47
N ILE A 226 8.43 -12.18 -8.58
CA ILE A 226 8.74 -12.46 -7.18
C ILE A 226 8.83 -13.98 -7.02
N ILE A 227 10.03 -14.46 -6.69
CA ILE A 227 10.30 -15.87 -6.45
C ILE A 227 10.58 -16.01 -4.95
N SER A 228 9.55 -16.39 -4.19
CA SER A 228 9.67 -16.61 -2.76
C SER A 228 10.35 -17.94 -2.44
N GLU A 229 11.22 -17.96 -1.44
CA GLU A 229 11.74 -19.20 -0.85
C GLU A 229 10.74 -19.80 0.16
N ASN A 230 9.80 -18.98 0.65
CA ASN A 230 8.71 -19.40 1.53
C ASN A 230 7.51 -19.86 0.70
N ASP A 231 6.54 -20.52 1.36
CA ASP A 231 5.29 -20.99 0.73
C ASP A 231 4.47 -19.86 0.07
N PHE A 232 4.66 -18.60 0.50
CA PHE A 232 4.08 -17.40 -0.10
C PHE A 232 4.95 -16.17 0.22
N PHE A 233 4.64 -15.02 -0.41
CA PHE A 233 5.36 -13.76 -0.20
C PHE A 233 4.94 -13.09 1.11
N ASP A 234 5.40 -13.66 2.21
CA ASP A 234 5.15 -13.18 3.56
C ASP A 234 6.05 -12.00 3.97
N TYR A 235 5.91 -11.57 5.22
CA TYR A 235 6.73 -10.48 5.78
C TYR A 235 8.23 -10.76 5.72
N GLU A 236 8.65 -12.00 5.97
CA GLU A 236 10.06 -12.38 5.93
C GLU A 236 10.60 -12.37 4.50
N ALA A 237 9.81 -12.86 3.55
CA ALA A 237 10.17 -12.81 2.14
C ALA A 237 10.30 -11.35 1.65
N LYS A 238 9.39 -10.46 2.10
CA LYS A 238 9.39 -9.03 1.73
C LYS A 238 10.57 -8.23 2.30
N TYR A 239 10.94 -8.46 3.56
CA TYR A 239 11.84 -7.55 4.28
C TYR A 239 13.12 -8.19 4.82
N GLN A 240 13.29 -9.52 4.73
CA GLN A 240 14.43 -10.24 5.24
C GLN A 240 15.25 -10.96 4.15
N GLY A 241 14.97 -10.67 2.87
CA GLY A 241 15.74 -11.20 1.74
C GLY A 241 15.46 -12.66 1.40
N LYS A 242 14.30 -13.22 1.81
CA LYS A 242 13.86 -14.59 1.48
C LYS A 242 13.06 -14.66 0.16
N ALA A 243 13.12 -13.64 -0.65
CA ALA A 243 12.59 -13.65 -2.00
C ALA A 243 13.60 -13.09 -2.99
N LYS A 244 13.62 -13.64 -4.17
CA LYS A 244 14.38 -13.14 -5.31
C LYS A 244 13.45 -12.35 -6.21
N GLU A 245 13.78 -11.10 -6.44
CA GLU A 245 13.08 -10.22 -7.38
C GLU A 245 13.84 -10.18 -8.69
N VAL A 246 13.16 -10.47 -9.79
CA VAL A 246 13.74 -10.51 -11.15
C VAL A 246 13.03 -9.48 -12.01
N THR A 247 13.75 -8.39 -12.35
CA THR A 247 13.26 -7.31 -13.21
C THR A 247 14.18 -7.14 -14.42
N PRO A 248 13.69 -7.16 -15.68
CA PRO A 248 12.33 -7.55 -16.07
C PRO A 248 12.07 -9.04 -15.88
N ALA A 249 10.82 -9.39 -15.57
CA ALA A 249 10.37 -10.76 -15.47
C ALA A 249 10.49 -11.48 -16.81
N LYS A 250 10.89 -12.75 -16.77
CA LYS A 250 10.94 -13.60 -17.97
C LYS A 250 9.55 -14.21 -18.23
N ILE A 251 8.68 -13.45 -18.88
CA ILE A 251 7.31 -13.85 -19.24
C ILE A 251 7.15 -13.82 -20.75
N SER A 252 6.17 -14.56 -21.29
CA SER A 252 5.84 -14.55 -22.72
C SER A 252 5.13 -13.25 -23.10
N ASP A 253 5.16 -12.91 -24.40
CA ASP A 253 4.47 -11.73 -24.92
C ASP A 253 2.95 -11.81 -24.71
N ASP A 254 2.37 -13.02 -24.79
CA ASP A 254 0.95 -13.24 -24.49
C ASP A 254 0.62 -12.92 -23.03
N MET A 255 1.48 -13.35 -22.10
CA MET A 255 1.32 -13.04 -20.68
C MET A 255 1.53 -11.55 -20.42
N LEU A 256 2.52 -10.93 -21.05
CA LEU A 256 2.74 -9.49 -20.98
C LEU A 256 1.50 -8.72 -21.46
N SER A 257 0.95 -9.10 -22.60
CA SER A 257 -0.26 -8.50 -23.16
C SER A 257 -1.47 -8.65 -22.22
N SER A 258 -1.61 -9.81 -21.57
CA SER A 258 -2.67 -10.03 -20.58
C SER A 258 -2.52 -9.16 -19.33
N LEU A 259 -1.28 -8.89 -18.92
CA LEU A 259 -0.97 -8.10 -17.74
C LEU A 259 -1.16 -6.58 -17.92
N VAL A 260 -0.82 -6.08 -19.12
CA VAL A 260 -0.85 -4.63 -19.43
C VAL A 260 -1.95 -4.26 -20.44
N GLY A 261 -2.62 -5.23 -21.02
CA GLY A 261 -3.57 -5.05 -22.13
C GLY A 261 -5.02 -4.77 -21.73
N PHE A 262 -5.31 -4.46 -20.48
CA PHE A 262 -6.68 -4.06 -20.11
C PHE A 262 -7.01 -2.71 -20.76
N PRO A 263 -8.18 -2.61 -21.44
CA PRO A 263 -8.61 -1.36 -22.01
C PRO A 263 -8.70 -0.31 -20.90
N GLU A 264 -8.11 0.86 -21.15
CA GLU A 264 -8.32 2.02 -20.28
C GLU A 264 -9.83 2.26 -20.13
N PRO A 265 -10.36 2.36 -18.89
CA PRO A 265 -11.75 2.74 -18.74
C PRO A 265 -11.93 4.14 -19.36
N PRO A 266 -12.98 4.34 -20.19
CA PRO A 266 -13.25 5.65 -20.74
C PRO A 266 -13.52 6.64 -19.61
N GLU A 267 -12.70 7.69 -19.54
CA GLU A 267 -12.93 8.94 -18.80
C GLU A 267 -12.58 9.02 -17.30
N GLN A 268 -11.95 8.05 -16.67
CA GLN A 268 -11.52 8.25 -15.27
C GLN A 268 -10.03 8.53 -15.15
N LYS A 269 -9.72 9.72 -14.62
CA LYS A 269 -8.35 10.24 -14.36
C LYS A 269 -7.75 9.70 -13.05
N SER A 270 -7.92 8.45 -12.73
CA SER A 270 -7.39 7.85 -11.50
C SER A 270 -6.20 6.94 -11.76
N CYS A 271 -5.25 6.90 -10.83
CA CYS A 271 -4.22 5.86 -10.83
C CYS A 271 -4.92 4.51 -10.71
N HIS A 272 -4.69 3.62 -11.67
CA HIS A 272 -5.23 2.29 -11.61
C HIS A 272 -4.17 1.34 -11.07
N VAL A 273 -4.55 0.57 -10.07
CA VAL A 273 -3.84 -0.64 -9.71
C VAL A 273 -4.06 -1.62 -10.86
N VAL A 274 -3.00 -2.02 -11.53
CA VAL A 274 -3.09 -3.07 -12.54
C VAL A 274 -3.19 -4.39 -11.81
N VAL A 275 -4.38 -4.97 -11.81
CA VAL A 275 -4.62 -6.32 -11.29
C VAL A 275 -4.48 -7.28 -12.47
N CYS A 276 -3.67 -8.33 -12.37
CA CYS A 276 -3.43 -9.28 -13.43
C CYS A 276 -4.59 -10.26 -13.62
N SER A 277 -4.96 -10.55 -14.86
CA SER A 277 -6.05 -11.45 -15.20
C SER A 277 -5.61 -12.86 -15.55
N ASP A 278 -4.30 -13.13 -15.59
CA ASP A 278 -3.84 -14.48 -15.88
C ASP A 278 -3.94 -15.34 -14.63
N PRO A 279 -4.73 -16.45 -14.63
CA PRO A 279 -4.87 -17.32 -13.47
C PRO A 279 -3.56 -18.01 -13.05
N ARG A 280 -2.52 -17.92 -13.89
CA ARG A 280 -1.17 -18.40 -13.59
C ARG A 280 -0.31 -17.32 -12.92
N VAL A 281 -0.86 -16.13 -12.70
CA VAL A 281 -0.18 -14.99 -12.11
C VAL A 281 -1.00 -14.49 -10.94
N ALA A 282 -0.48 -14.65 -9.74
CA ALA A 282 -1.06 -14.07 -8.55
C ALA A 282 -0.59 -12.62 -8.41
N ILE A 283 -1.51 -11.71 -8.11
CA ILE A 283 -1.17 -10.30 -7.88
C ILE A 283 -1.28 -9.99 -6.42
N PHE A 284 -0.22 -9.43 -5.93
CA PHE A 284 -0.17 -8.81 -4.62
C PHE A 284 0.17 -7.33 -4.75
N GLU A 285 -0.73 -6.58 -4.31
CA GLU A 285 -0.87 -5.41 -3.48
C GLU A 285 0.29 -4.41 -3.40
N ASN A 286 -0.17 -3.15 -3.54
CA ASN A 286 0.36 -1.95 -2.90
C ASN A 286 1.87 -1.87 -2.73
N TYR A 287 2.54 -1.50 -3.81
CA TYR A 287 3.79 -0.79 -3.69
C TYR A 287 3.62 0.62 -4.26
N ILE A 288 3.62 1.60 -3.40
CA ILE A 288 4.05 2.96 -3.68
C ILE A 288 5.39 3.13 -3.00
#